data_c383bced6a8cfdacfe34e4f316c6bedf
#
_entry.id   c383bced6a8cfdacfe34e4f316c6bedf
#
_cell.length_a   1.000
_cell.length_b   1.000
_cell.length_c   1.000
_cell.angle_alpha   90.00
_cell.angle_beta   90.00
_cell.angle_gamma   90.00
#
_symmetry.space_group_name_H-M   'P 1'
#
loop_
_entity.id
_entity.type
_entity.pdbx_description
1 polymer ?
#
loop_
_entity_poly.entity_id
_entity_poly.type
_entity_poly.pdbx_seq_one_letter_code
_entity_poly.pdbx_strand_id
1 'polypeptide(L)'
;MLARELAAEDCSQQAIADKLGLSQAAVSKYLNGEQTGDPRFADNAEMQATIEYIASGFADGSVDEYEALAELLELIESFEDRGPICAVHEEEMPALQGLGCDLCVRGQDPRVETEREVLRNVRGAVRTFANTAAVVDHIPNVGTNIAMAMPDAERTTDVAAVPGRVHAMGGQANVPTDPEFGASEHVATTVLAMGTAAPERRGALNLKTSDALLDAVTAAGLSTAEFEAGCENRYERLTDLLASTEPTPEVLYHEGAFGIEPITYVFGDDATDAVTTLIDAVTAPTDNAG
;
A
#
# COMPACT_ATOMS: atom_id res chain seq x y z
N MET A 1 10.54 3.13 -29.72
CA MET A 1 9.78 1.86 -29.81
C MET A 1 8.81 1.95 -30.98
N LEU A 2 7.80 2.81 -30.97
CA LEU A 2 6.76 2.88 -32.02
C LEU A 2 7.31 2.99 -33.46
N ALA A 3 8.37 3.78 -33.69
CA ALA A 3 8.98 3.87 -35.03
C ALA A 3 9.57 2.51 -35.53
N ARG A 4 10.02 1.64 -34.61
CA ARG A 4 10.54 0.30 -34.98
C ARG A 4 9.41 -0.66 -35.30
N GLU A 5 8.33 -0.62 -34.53
CA GLU A 5 7.16 -1.45 -34.80
C GLU A 5 6.50 -1.05 -36.12
N LEU A 6 6.33 0.27 -36.40
CA LEU A 6 5.84 0.75 -37.69
C LEU A 6 6.74 0.35 -38.87
N ALA A 7 8.06 0.26 -38.66
CA ALA A 7 8.97 -0.23 -39.69
C ALA A 7 8.84 -1.76 -39.88
N ALA A 8 8.51 -2.53 -38.83
CA ALA A 8 8.21 -3.96 -38.91
C ALA A 8 6.90 -4.24 -39.66
N GLU A 9 5.95 -3.28 -39.64
CA GLU A 9 4.72 -3.27 -40.43
C GLU A 9 4.91 -2.69 -41.85
N ASP A 10 6.14 -2.73 -42.38
CA ASP A 10 6.49 -2.29 -43.74
C ASP A 10 6.23 -0.80 -44.04
N CYS A 11 6.07 0.04 -43.02
CA CYS A 11 5.95 1.49 -43.20
C CYS A 11 7.27 2.13 -43.65
N SER A 12 7.24 2.98 -44.65
CA SER A 12 8.44 3.74 -45.07
C SER A 12 8.85 4.76 -44.02
N GLN A 13 10.17 5.10 -43.95
CA GLN A 13 10.67 6.11 -43.00
C GLN A 13 9.95 7.47 -43.16
N GLN A 14 9.53 7.81 -44.35
CA GLN A 14 8.77 9.05 -44.60
C GLN A 14 7.36 8.94 -44.02
N ALA A 15 6.67 7.82 -44.24
CA ALA A 15 5.34 7.58 -43.64
C ALA A 15 5.38 7.57 -42.11
N ILE A 16 6.41 6.96 -41.53
CA ILE A 16 6.64 6.97 -40.07
C ILE A 16 6.87 8.42 -39.59
N ALA A 17 7.68 9.18 -40.29
CA ALA A 17 7.96 10.59 -39.97
C ALA A 17 6.68 11.42 -39.96
N ASP A 18 5.87 11.28 -41.00
CA ASP A 18 4.59 12.00 -41.14
C ASP A 18 3.59 11.61 -40.03
N LYS A 19 3.45 10.32 -39.73
CA LYS A 19 2.54 9.81 -38.66
C LYS A 19 2.98 10.26 -37.25
N LEU A 20 4.28 10.32 -36.98
CA LEU A 20 4.79 10.66 -35.65
C LEU A 20 5.13 12.15 -35.49
N GLY A 21 4.91 12.97 -36.50
CA GLY A 21 5.27 14.39 -36.49
C GLY A 21 6.79 14.65 -36.37
N LEU A 22 7.62 13.72 -36.87
CA LEU A 22 9.07 13.75 -36.76
C LEU A 22 9.73 14.04 -38.11
N SER A 23 11.01 14.36 -38.10
CA SER A 23 11.79 14.38 -39.33
C SER A 23 12.25 12.97 -39.72
N GLN A 24 12.35 12.69 -41.03
CA GLN A 24 12.90 11.41 -41.54
C GLN A 24 14.29 11.11 -40.95
N ALA A 25 15.12 12.14 -40.76
CA ALA A 25 16.43 11.97 -40.13
C ALA A 25 16.36 11.51 -38.67
N ALA A 26 15.33 11.94 -37.91
CA ALA A 26 15.10 11.46 -36.56
C ALA A 26 14.64 9.99 -36.58
N VAL A 27 13.71 9.63 -37.46
CA VAL A 27 13.26 8.25 -37.66
C VAL A 27 14.44 7.35 -38.00
N SER A 28 15.32 7.75 -38.92
CA SER A 28 16.51 6.98 -39.28
C SER A 28 17.42 6.71 -38.09
N LYS A 29 17.62 7.68 -37.18
CA LYS A 29 18.42 7.50 -35.96
C LYS A 29 17.80 6.47 -34.99
N TYR A 30 16.46 6.52 -34.81
CA TYR A 30 15.75 5.54 -33.99
C TYR A 30 15.86 4.11 -34.57
N LEU A 31 15.73 3.94 -35.87
CA LEU A 31 15.83 2.66 -36.53
C LEU A 31 17.26 2.09 -36.50
N ASN A 32 18.27 2.95 -36.62
CA ASN A 32 19.68 2.55 -36.56
C ASN A 32 20.20 2.25 -35.14
N GLY A 33 19.36 2.41 -34.11
CA GLY A 33 19.75 2.09 -32.74
C GLY A 33 20.68 3.13 -32.07
N GLU A 34 20.81 4.32 -32.66
CA GLU A 34 21.62 5.41 -32.09
C GLU A 34 21.00 6.00 -30.82
N GLN A 35 19.72 5.70 -30.57
CA GLN A 35 19.02 6.02 -29.32
C GLN A 35 18.41 4.75 -28.74
N THR A 36 18.82 4.43 -27.52
CA THR A 36 18.23 3.37 -26.69
C THR A 36 17.34 4.03 -25.65
N GLY A 37 16.10 3.55 -25.54
CA GLY A 37 15.20 3.96 -24.46
C GLY A 37 15.66 3.44 -23.10
N ASP A 38 15.14 4.02 -22.03
CA ASP A 38 15.33 3.48 -20.69
C ASP A 38 14.70 2.08 -20.61
N PRO A 39 15.45 1.05 -20.12
CA PRO A 39 14.94 -0.33 -20.03
C PRO A 39 13.65 -0.45 -19.22
N ARG A 40 13.47 0.39 -18.20
CA ARG A 40 12.24 0.39 -17.37
C ARG A 40 10.97 0.58 -18.20
N PHE A 41 11.06 1.34 -19.28
CA PHE A 41 9.95 1.55 -20.23
C PHE A 41 10.01 0.52 -21.36
N ALA A 42 11.20 0.29 -21.91
CA ALA A 42 11.36 -0.57 -23.09
C ALA A 42 11.00 -2.05 -22.82
N ASP A 43 11.29 -2.54 -21.61
CA ASP A 43 11.02 -3.92 -21.20
C ASP A 43 9.66 -4.07 -20.46
N ASN A 44 8.89 -2.98 -20.33
CA ASN A 44 7.57 -3.01 -19.70
C ASN A 44 6.54 -3.62 -20.64
N ALA A 45 5.79 -4.62 -20.14
CA ALA A 45 4.84 -5.39 -20.94
C ALA A 45 3.65 -4.54 -21.44
N GLU A 46 3.16 -3.59 -20.62
CA GLU A 46 2.08 -2.68 -20.98
C GLU A 46 2.52 -1.71 -22.07
N MET A 47 3.72 -1.12 -21.94
CA MET A 47 4.34 -0.31 -23.01
C MET A 47 4.43 -1.09 -24.32
N GLN A 48 4.91 -2.34 -24.27
CA GLN A 48 5.05 -3.16 -25.48
C GLN A 48 3.69 -3.43 -26.12
N ALA A 49 2.69 -3.80 -25.34
CA ALA A 49 1.34 -4.08 -25.82
C ALA A 49 0.69 -2.84 -26.46
N THR A 50 0.78 -1.67 -25.81
CA THR A 50 0.24 -0.43 -26.34
C THR A 50 0.93 0.00 -27.64
N ILE A 51 2.27 -0.13 -27.70
CA ILE A 51 3.03 0.19 -28.90
C ILE A 51 2.70 -0.75 -30.07
N GLU A 52 2.54 -2.05 -29.82
CA GLU A 52 2.12 -3.05 -30.82
C GLU A 52 0.71 -2.75 -31.33
N TYR A 53 -0.25 -2.46 -30.42
CA TYR A 53 -1.60 -2.08 -30.78
C TYR A 53 -1.65 -0.85 -31.69
N ILE A 54 -0.95 0.24 -31.32
CA ILE A 54 -0.90 1.45 -32.13
C ILE A 54 -0.23 1.20 -33.49
N ALA A 55 0.88 0.47 -33.52
CA ALA A 55 1.60 0.19 -34.77
C ALA A 55 0.74 -0.62 -35.75
N SER A 56 0.12 -1.68 -35.27
CA SER A 56 -0.78 -2.54 -36.06
C SER A 56 -2.00 -1.76 -36.57
N GLY A 57 -2.64 -0.97 -35.68
CA GLY A 57 -3.79 -0.16 -36.04
C GLY A 57 -3.47 0.98 -37.03
N PHE A 58 -2.26 1.53 -36.96
CA PHE A 58 -1.79 2.48 -37.98
C PHE A 58 -1.51 1.81 -39.34
N ALA A 59 -1.08 0.55 -39.35
CA ALA A 59 -0.81 -0.18 -40.58
C ALA A 59 -2.09 -0.57 -41.31
N ASP A 60 -3.12 -1.01 -40.59
CA ASP A 60 -4.40 -1.43 -41.16
C ASP A 60 -5.47 -0.31 -41.22
N GLY A 61 -5.20 0.85 -40.63
CA GLY A 61 -6.07 2.02 -40.59
C GLY A 61 -7.21 1.93 -39.58
N SER A 62 -7.14 1.02 -38.61
CA SER A 62 -8.11 0.89 -37.53
C SER A 62 -7.89 1.85 -36.37
N VAL A 63 -6.71 2.45 -36.25
CA VAL A 63 -6.34 3.46 -35.25
C VAL A 63 -5.91 4.74 -35.99
N ASP A 64 -6.47 5.88 -35.62
CA ASP A 64 -6.04 7.20 -36.09
C ASP A 64 -5.09 7.90 -35.10
N GLU A 65 -4.62 9.10 -35.45
CA GLU A 65 -3.68 9.86 -34.63
C GLU A 65 -4.28 10.28 -33.28
N TYR A 66 -5.59 10.51 -33.22
CA TYR A 66 -6.29 10.88 -31.99
C TYR A 66 -6.38 9.67 -31.04
N GLU A 67 -6.79 8.51 -31.58
CA GLU A 67 -6.87 7.26 -30.80
C GLU A 67 -5.48 6.84 -30.32
N ALA A 68 -4.45 6.92 -31.16
CA ALA A 68 -3.07 6.63 -30.75
C ALA A 68 -2.59 7.56 -29.64
N LEU A 69 -2.96 8.84 -29.68
CA LEU A 69 -2.63 9.78 -28.62
C LEU A 69 -3.38 9.46 -27.33
N ALA A 70 -4.66 9.06 -27.41
CA ALA A 70 -5.44 8.67 -26.23
C ALA A 70 -4.83 7.46 -25.52
N GLU A 71 -4.46 6.41 -26.26
CA GLU A 71 -3.78 5.22 -25.73
C GLU A 71 -2.43 5.55 -25.07
N LEU A 72 -1.65 6.46 -25.69
CA LEU A 72 -0.38 6.92 -25.10
C LEU A 72 -0.59 7.73 -23.82
N LEU A 73 -1.63 8.55 -23.74
CA LEU A 73 -1.94 9.32 -22.53
C LEU A 73 -2.39 8.37 -21.39
N GLU A 74 -3.24 7.37 -21.68
CA GLU A 74 -3.64 6.37 -20.70
C GLU A 74 -2.43 5.58 -20.17
N LEU A 75 -1.51 5.18 -21.06
CA LEU A 75 -0.26 4.54 -20.67
C LEU A 75 0.62 5.45 -19.79
N ILE A 76 0.72 6.73 -20.10
CA ILE A 76 1.48 7.70 -19.29
C ILE A 76 0.83 7.81 -17.90
N GLU A 77 -0.48 7.91 -17.80
CA GLU A 77 -1.21 7.97 -16.55
C GLU A 77 -0.97 6.70 -15.70
N SER A 78 -0.99 5.52 -16.31
CA SER A 78 -0.67 4.27 -15.60
C SER A 78 0.79 4.27 -15.09
N PHE A 79 1.73 4.83 -15.86
CA PHE A 79 3.14 4.90 -15.48
C PHE A 79 3.43 5.96 -14.42
N GLU A 80 2.59 6.96 -14.27
CA GLU A 80 2.65 7.99 -13.24
C GLU A 80 2.11 7.51 -11.89
N ASP A 81 1.30 6.43 -11.87
CA ASP A 81 0.80 5.83 -10.63
C ASP A 81 1.69 4.65 -10.19
N ARG A 82 2.73 4.95 -9.43
CA ARG A 82 3.68 3.95 -8.89
C ARG A 82 4.36 3.09 -9.96
N GLY A 83 4.34 3.57 -11.19
CA GLY A 83 4.93 2.92 -12.34
C GLY A 83 6.38 3.35 -12.61
N PRO A 84 6.87 3.07 -13.83
CA PRO A 84 8.24 3.39 -14.24
C PRO A 84 8.62 4.86 -14.11
N ILE A 85 7.68 5.80 -14.30
CA ILE A 85 7.91 7.24 -14.13
C ILE A 85 8.23 7.57 -12.66
N CYS A 86 7.49 6.99 -11.72
CA CYS A 86 7.79 7.17 -10.29
C CYS A 86 9.17 6.61 -9.93
N ALA A 87 9.57 5.47 -10.48
CA ALA A 87 10.91 4.91 -10.26
C ALA A 87 12.03 5.83 -10.75
N VAL A 88 11.84 6.51 -11.90
CA VAL A 88 12.78 7.52 -12.39
C VAL A 88 12.85 8.72 -11.43
N HIS A 89 11.69 9.23 -11.00
CA HIS A 89 11.65 10.38 -10.07
C HIS A 89 12.30 10.05 -8.73
N GLU A 90 12.08 8.86 -8.18
CA GLU A 90 12.70 8.43 -6.92
C GLU A 90 14.22 8.27 -7.03
N GLU A 91 14.73 7.87 -8.20
CA GLU A 91 16.16 7.79 -8.46
C GLU A 91 16.80 9.18 -8.54
N GLU A 92 16.17 10.11 -9.27
CA GLU A 92 16.66 11.48 -9.43
C GLU A 92 16.47 12.34 -8.18
N MET A 93 15.43 12.05 -7.38
CA MET A 93 15.08 12.77 -6.16
C MET A 93 14.94 11.80 -4.97
N PRO A 94 16.03 11.39 -4.32
CA PRO A 94 16.01 10.41 -3.22
C PRO A 94 15.06 10.78 -2.06
N ALA A 95 14.70 12.06 -1.91
CA ALA A 95 13.72 12.50 -0.92
C ALA A 95 12.30 11.97 -1.17
N LEU A 96 12.01 11.48 -2.38
CA LEU A 96 10.70 10.88 -2.74
C LEU A 96 10.63 9.39 -2.44
N GLN A 97 11.79 8.74 -2.22
CA GLN A 97 11.83 7.28 -2.03
C GLN A 97 10.95 6.83 -0.86
N GLY A 98 10.03 5.94 -1.17
CA GLY A 98 9.13 5.35 -0.20
C GLY A 98 8.14 6.31 0.46
N LEU A 99 7.96 7.54 -0.06
CA LEU A 99 6.92 8.47 0.41
C LEU A 99 5.53 8.18 -0.18
N GLY A 100 5.44 7.31 -1.19
CA GLY A 100 4.20 7.13 -1.94
C GLY A 100 3.78 8.42 -2.64
N CYS A 101 4.70 9.01 -3.40
CA CYS A 101 4.48 10.26 -4.11
C CYS A 101 3.27 10.17 -5.05
N ASP A 102 2.38 11.14 -4.99
CA ASP A 102 1.13 11.26 -5.77
C ASP A 102 1.07 12.53 -6.62
N LEU A 103 2.20 13.21 -6.79
CA LEU A 103 2.22 14.55 -7.40
C LEU A 103 1.73 14.57 -8.85
N CYS A 104 1.99 13.52 -9.63
CA CYS A 104 1.60 13.45 -11.04
C CYS A 104 0.12 13.16 -11.25
N VAL A 105 -0.52 12.52 -10.27
CA VAL A 105 -1.89 12.00 -10.37
C VAL A 105 -2.90 12.75 -9.50
N ARG A 106 -2.49 13.88 -8.93
CA ARG A 106 -3.37 14.78 -8.17
C ARG A 106 -4.51 15.32 -9.04
N GLY A 107 -5.74 15.20 -8.52
CA GLY A 107 -6.94 15.71 -9.19
C GLY A 107 -7.65 14.68 -10.07
N GLN A 108 -7.20 13.42 -10.05
CA GLN A 108 -7.94 12.28 -10.61
C GLN A 108 -9.11 11.88 -9.68
N ASP A 109 -9.73 10.74 -9.93
CA ASP A 109 -10.88 10.25 -9.16
C ASP A 109 -10.66 10.41 -7.64
N PRO A 110 -11.59 11.03 -6.87
CA PRO A 110 -11.49 11.20 -5.42
C PRO A 110 -11.25 9.88 -4.66
N ARG A 111 -11.74 8.76 -5.19
CA ARG A 111 -11.51 7.44 -4.60
C ARG A 111 -10.05 7.02 -4.70
N VAL A 112 -9.43 7.24 -5.86
CA VAL A 112 -8.00 6.94 -6.10
C VAL A 112 -7.13 7.79 -5.19
N GLU A 113 -7.49 9.06 -4.99
CA GLU A 113 -6.77 9.95 -4.08
C GLU A 113 -6.86 9.44 -2.62
N THR A 114 -8.05 9.00 -2.19
CA THR A 114 -8.24 8.40 -0.86
C THR A 114 -7.46 7.08 -0.71
N GLU A 115 -7.47 6.20 -1.70
CA GLU A 115 -6.69 4.96 -1.70
C GLU A 115 -5.19 5.23 -1.54
N ARG A 116 -4.67 6.24 -2.23
CA ARG A 116 -3.26 6.67 -2.09
C ARG A 116 -2.95 7.25 -0.72
N GLU A 117 -3.87 8.04 -0.16
CA GLU A 117 -3.73 8.58 1.19
C GLU A 117 -3.63 7.45 2.22
N VAL A 118 -4.52 6.45 2.15
CA VAL A 118 -4.50 5.26 3.01
C VAL A 118 -3.17 4.50 2.87
N LEU A 119 -2.75 4.20 1.65
CA LEU A 119 -1.46 3.50 1.41
C LEU A 119 -0.26 4.30 1.92
N ARG A 120 -0.27 5.63 1.75
CA ARG A 120 0.79 6.51 2.25
C ARG A 120 0.84 6.51 3.78
N ASN A 121 -0.31 6.57 4.44
CA ASN A 121 -0.41 6.52 5.89
C ASN A 121 0.13 5.19 6.43
N VAL A 122 -0.33 4.04 5.89
CA VAL A 122 0.17 2.72 6.30
C VAL A 122 1.68 2.60 6.07
N ARG A 123 2.21 3.09 4.95
CA ARG A 123 3.64 3.08 4.65
C ARG A 123 4.45 3.90 5.67
N GLY A 124 3.95 5.08 6.04
CA GLY A 124 4.52 5.92 7.08
C GLY A 124 4.54 5.24 8.45
N ALA A 125 3.40 4.65 8.84
CA ALA A 125 3.24 3.90 10.09
C ALA A 125 4.20 2.70 10.16
N VAL A 126 4.28 1.91 9.09
CA VAL A 126 5.20 0.76 8.98
C VAL A 126 6.66 1.19 9.15
N ARG A 127 7.05 2.31 8.54
CA ARG A 127 8.40 2.85 8.67
C ARG A 127 8.70 3.29 10.10
N THR A 128 7.77 3.99 10.74
CA THR A 128 7.90 4.42 12.14
C THR A 128 8.03 3.21 13.05
N PHE A 129 7.18 2.21 12.88
CA PHE A 129 7.24 0.96 13.63
C PHE A 129 8.58 0.25 13.43
N ALA A 130 9.02 0.06 12.19
CA ALA A 130 10.25 -0.66 11.89
C ALA A 130 11.52 0.03 12.41
N ASN A 131 11.51 1.36 12.53
CA ASN A 131 12.62 2.14 13.05
C ASN A 131 12.62 2.28 14.58
N THR A 132 11.60 1.75 15.28
CA THR A 132 11.48 1.84 16.74
C THR A 132 11.91 0.53 17.39
N ALA A 133 13.07 0.51 18.06
CA ALA A 133 13.59 -0.71 18.68
C ALA A 133 12.66 -1.30 19.75
N ALA A 134 11.93 -0.45 20.50
CA ALA A 134 11.06 -0.87 21.60
C ALA A 134 9.89 -1.78 21.15
N VAL A 135 9.48 -1.74 19.89
CA VAL A 135 8.35 -2.54 19.41
C VAL A 135 8.71 -3.97 19.01
N VAL A 136 10.01 -4.27 18.82
CA VAL A 136 10.48 -5.55 18.27
C VAL A 136 10.07 -6.74 19.15
N ASP A 137 10.13 -6.58 20.48
CA ASP A 137 9.78 -7.64 21.43
C ASP A 137 8.25 -7.91 21.48
N HIS A 138 7.46 -7.00 20.93
CA HIS A 138 6.00 -7.13 20.83
C HIS A 138 5.53 -7.72 19.50
N ILE A 139 6.43 -8.02 18.56
CA ILE A 139 6.09 -8.69 17.30
C ILE A 139 5.77 -10.17 17.59
N PRO A 140 4.55 -10.66 17.25
CA PRO A 140 4.19 -12.06 17.45
C PRO A 140 4.93 -12.99 16.47
N ASN A 141 4.97 -14.29 16.76
CA ASN A 141 5.58 -15.28 15.86
C ASN A 141 4.89 -15.31 14.49
N VAL A 142 3.57 -15.06 14.48
CA VAL A 142 2.80 -14.94 13.22
C VAL A 142 3.06 -13.65 12.47
N GLY A 143 3.85 -12.72 13.02
CA GLY A 143 4.14 -11.41 12.47
C GLY A 143 3.09 -10.33 12.80
N THR A 144 3.54 -9.08 12.83
CA THR A 144 2.70 -7.88 12.97
C THR A 144 2.20 -7.44 11.61
N ASN A 145 0.92 -7.09 11.51
CA ASN A 145 0.40 -6.31 10.41
C ASN A 145 -0.08 -4.94 10.91
N ILE A 146 0.15 -3.93 10.11
CA ILE A 146 -0.29 -2.56 10.33
C ILE A 146 -1.25 -2.26 9.19
N ALA A 147 -2.47 -1.87 9.51
CA ALA A 147 -3.55 -1.75 8.55
C ALA A 147 -4.34 -0.45 8.74
N MET A 148 -4.94 0.01 7.65
CA MET A 148 -5.87 1.13 7.65
C MET A 148 -7.01 0.88 6.66
N ALA A 149 -8.23 1.14 7.10
CA ALA A 149 -9.43 1.04 6.28
C ALA A 149 -9.68 2.33 5.48
N MET A 150 -10.27 2.20 4.29
CA MET A 150 -10.91 3.31 3.58
C MET A 150 -12.01 3.93 4.46
N PRO A 151 -12.38 5.21 4.26
CA PRO A 151 -13.45 5.84 5.06
C PRO A 151 -14.78 5.07 5.07
N ASP A 152 -15.15 4.49 3.93
CA ASP A 152 -16.40 3.75 3.74
C ASP A 152 -16.14 2.26 3.50
N ALA A 153 -15.16 1.68 4.22
CA ALA A 153 -14.76 0.29 4.04
C ALA A 153 -15.87 -0.68 4.51
N GLU A 154 -16.26 -1.59 3.64
CA GLU A 154 -17.24 -2.66 3.93
C GLU A 154 -16.61 -4.06 3.87
N ARG A 155 -15.49 -4.21 3.17
CA ARG A 155 -14.84 -5.48 2.89
C ARG A 155 -13.37 -5.44 3.26
N THR A 156 -12.79 -6.60 3.52
CA THR A 156 -11.34 -6.73 3.78
C THR A 156 -10.48 -6.22 2.63
N THR A 157 -11.01 -6.20 1.41
CA THR A 157 -10.37 -5.61 0.23
C THR A 157 -10.32 -4.08 0.26
N ASP A 158 -11.09 -3.43 1.13
CA ASP A 158 -11.09 -1.97 1.32
C ASP A 158 -10.13 -1.55 2.47
N VAL A 159 -9.31 -2.49 2.96
CA VAL A 159 -8.31 -2.28 4.02
C VAL A 159 -6.91 -2.53 3.48
N ALA A 160 -6.03 -1.53 3.57
CA ALA A 160 -4.63 -1.67 3.22
C ALA A 160 -3.83 -2.25 4.39
N ALA A 161 -2.89 -3.15 4.09
CA ALA A 161 -2.01 -3.79 5.06
C ALA A 161 -0.73 -4.30 4.39
N VAL A 162 0.26 -4.78 5.16
CA VAL A 162 1.53 -5.29 4.62
C VAL A 162 1.38 -6.77 4.20
N PRO A 163 1.55 -7.12 2.91
CA PRO A 163 1.64 -8.51 2.49
C PRO A 163 2.81 -9.23 3.17
N GLY A 164 2.56 -10.43 3.68
CA GLY A 164 3.60 -11.22 4.36
C GLY A 164 3.93 -10.78 5.78
N ARG A 165 3.36 -9.67 6.28
CA ARG A 165 3.53 -9.15 7.65
C ARG A 165 4.95 -8.70 8.00
N VAL A 166 5.09 -7.90 9.05
CA VAL A 166 6.37 -7.48 9.62
C VAL A 166 6.83 -8.53 10.63
N HIS A 167 8.05 -9.01 10.50
CA HIS A 167 8.63 -10.05 11.37
C HIS A 167 9.86 -9.55 12.13
N ALA A 168 10.04 -10.03 13.37
CA ALA A 168 11.27 -9.80 14.12
C ALA A 168 12.39 -10.69 13.55
N MET A 169 13.46 -10.10 13.04
CA MET A 169 14.63 -10.80 12.53
C MET A 169 15.91 -10.11 13.00
N GLY A 170 16.76 -10.86 13.71
CA GLY A 170 18.04 -10.31 14.18
C GLY A 170 17.93 -9.10 15.12
N GLY A 171 16.83 -9.00 15.89
CA GLY A 171 16.57 -7.87 16.78
C GLY A 171 16.04 -6.61 16.09
N GLN A 172 15.57 -6.73 14.87
CA GLN A 172 14.98 -5.65 14.07
C GLN A 172 13.64 -6.09 13.48
N ALA A 173 12.77 -5.13 13.21
CA ALA A 173 11.54 -5.36 12.46
C ALA A 173 11.86 -5.39 10.95
N ASN A 174 11.58 -6.52 10.31
CA ASN A 174 11.79 -6.71 8.88
C ASN A 174 10.45 -6.57 8.13
N VAL A 175 10.40 -5.61 7.23
CA VAL A 175 9.23 -5.33 6.37
C VAL A 175 9.47 -6.00 5.02
N PRO A 176 8.64 -6.98 4.60
CA PRO A 176 8.91 -7.75 3.39
C PRO A 176 8.61 -6.99 2.09
N THR A 177 7.59 -6.14 2.10
CA THR A 177 7.11 -5.43 0.90
C THR A 177 6.25 -4.21 1.27
N ASP A 178 5.88 -3.42 0.27
CA ASP A 178 4.98 -2.27 0.42
C ASP A 178 3.55 -2.71 0.78
N PRO A 179 2.76 -1.84 1.45
CA PRO A 179 1.35 -2.09 1.74
C PRO A 179 0.50 -2.20 0.47
N GLU A 180 -0.49 -3.11 0.54
CA GLU A 180 -1.48 -3.32 -0.51
C GLU A 180 -2.88 -3.48 0.11
N PHE A 181 -3.92 -3.16 -0.66
CA PHE A 181 -5.30 -3.45 -0.28
C PHE A 181 -5.58 -4.96 -0.32
N GLY A 182 -6.35 -5.45 0.67
CA GLY A 182 -6.69 -6.87 0.77
C GLY A 182 -5.57 -7.79 1.26
N ALA A 183 -4.43 -7.26 1.69
CA ALA A 183 -3.26 -8.04 2.09
C ALA A 183 -3.39 -8.79 3.41
N SER A 184 -4.38 -8.48 4.25
CA SER A 184 -4.57 -9.11 5.56
C SER A 184 -6.05 -9.33 5.85
N GLU A 185 -6.43 -10.59 6.13
CA GLU A 185 -7.80 -10.92 6.50
C GLU A 185 -8.09 -10.61 7.98
N HIS A 186 -7.21 -11.05 8.89
CA HIS A 186 -7.48 -10.97 10.34
C HIS A 186 -7.48 -9.54 10.87
N VAL A 187 -6.48 -8.73 10.55
CA VAL A 187 -6.41 -7.34 10.99
C VAL A 187 -7.51 -6.53 10.30
N ALA A 188 -7.74 -6.75 9.00
CA ALA A 188 -8.80 -6.08 8.25
C ALA A 188 -10.18 -6.35 8.85
N THR A 189 -10.52 -7.62 9.15
CA THR A 189 -11.78 -7.98 9.82
C THR A 189 -11.93 -7.26 11.17
N THR A 190 -10.82 -7.12 11.90
CA THR A 190 -10.83 -6.48 13.22
C THR A 190 -11.04 -4.95 13.11
N VAL A 191 -10.39 -4.29 12.13
CA VAL A 191 -10.60 -2.87 11.83
C VAL A 191 -12.03 -2.60 11.36
N LEU A 192 -12.57 -3.43 10.47
CA LEU A 192 -13.95 -3.30 9.99
C LEU A 192 -14.97 -3.44 11.13
N ALA A 193 -14.75 -4.40 12.04
CA ALA A 193 -15.61 -4.53 13.21
C ALA A 193 -15.53 -3.30 14.13
N MET A 194 -14.33 -2.76 14.36
CA MET A 194 -14.13 -1.51 15.11
C MET A 194 -14.87 -0.35 14.48
N GLY A 195 -14.82 -0.20 13.15
CA GLY A 195 -15.51 0.86 12.40
C GLY A 195 -17.04 0.87 12.58
N THR A 196 -17.66 -0.24 13.04
CA THR A 196 -19.11 -0.26 13.36
C THR A 196 -19.43 0.46 14.66
N ALA A 197 -18.52 0.50 15.62
CA ALA A 197 -18.68 1.15 16.92
C ALA A 197 -18.00 2.54 16.97
N ALA A 198 -16.89 2.70 16.26
CA ALA A 198 -16.08 3.91 16.20
C ALA A 198 -15.58 4.15 14.75
N PRO A 199 -16.41 4.75 13.87
CA PRO A 199 -16.06 4.94 12.44
C PRO A 199 -14.81 5.78 12.20
N GLU A 200 -14.42 6.61 13.16
CA GLU A 200 -13.18 7.39 13.14
C GLU A 200 -11.92 6.50 13.29
N ARG A 201 -12.02 5.36 13.98
CA ARG A 201 -10.89 4.46 14.23
C ARG A 201 -10.68 3.51 13.06
N ARG A 202 -9.95 3.98 12.08
CA ARG A 202 -9.70 3.25 10.82
C ARG A 202 -8.36 2.53 10.79
N GLY A 203 -7.45 2.81 11.72
CA GLY A 203 -6.13 2.21 11.84
C GLY A 203 -6.06 1.13 12.91
N ALA A 204 -5.24 0.08 12.68
CA ALA A 204 -4.90 -0.90 13.70
C ALA A 204 -3.60 -1.63 13.40
N LEU A 205 -2.99 -2.18 14.46
CA LEU A 205 -1.91 -3.15 14.34
C LEU A 205 -2.10 -4.30 15.32
N ASN A 206 -1.59 -5.50 14.96
CA ASN A 206 -1.59 -6.64 15.87
C ASN A 206 -0.20 -6.86 16.49
N LEU A 207 -0.21 -7.27 17.77
CA LEU A 207 0.97 -7.46 18.58
C LEU A 207 0.84 -8.77 19.37
N LYS A 208 1.95 -9.26 19.89
CA LYS A 208 1.95 -10.38 20.83
C LYS A 208 1.35 -9.92 22.17
N THR A 209 0.33 -10.61 22.66
CA THR A 209 -0.17 -10.37 24.01
C THR A 209 0.86 -10.84 25.05
N SER A 210 1.13 -9.98 26.01
CA SER A 210 1.95 -10.26 27.19
C SER A 210 1.52 -9.35 28.35
N ASP A 211 1.75 -9.79 29.59
CA ASP A 211 1.45 -8.99 30.78
C ASP A 211 2.13 -7.60 30.68
N ALA A 212 3.38 -7.56 30.21
CA ALA A 212 4.12 -6.31 30.05
C ALA A 212 3.47 -5.34 29.07
N LEU A 213 2.90 -5.84 27.95
CA LEU A 213 2.18 -4.99 26.99
C LEU A 213 0.84 -4.51 27.56
N LEU A 214 0.08 -5.41 28.21
CA LEU A 214 -1.21 -5.07 28.82
C LEU A 214 -1.03 -4.07 29.97
N ASP A 215 0.00 -4.22 30.80
CA ASP A 215 0.37 -3.26 31.84
C ASP A 215 0.74 -1.89 31.23
N ALA A 216 1.54 -1.89 30.15
CA ALA A 216 1.96 -0.65 29.47
C ALA A 216 0.77 0.12 28.88
N VAL A 217 -0.12 -0.53 28.13
CA VAL A 217 -1.32 0.12 27.56
C VAL A 217 -2.28 0.58 28.64
N THR A 218 -2.42 -0.16 29.74
CA THR A 218 -3.23 0.23 30.89
C THR A 218 -2.64 1.45 31.62
N ALA A 219 -1.32 1.46 31.82
CA ALA A 219 -0.62 2.59 32.43
C ALA A 219 -0.69 3.86 31.56
N ALA A 220 -0.74 3.70 30.24
CA ALA A 220 -1.00 4.79 29.29
C ALA A 220 -2.44 5.31 29.32
N GLY A 221 -3.34 4.66 30.08
CA GLY A 221 -4.75 5.05 30.21
C GLY A 221 -5.65 4.51 29.10
N LEU A 222 -5.18 3.57 28.26
CA LEU A 222 -5.96 3.01 27.19
C LEU A 222 -6.97 1.98 27.73
N SER A 223 -8.19 2.05 27.25
CA SER A 223 -9.25 1.09 27.58
C SER A 223 -9.05 -0.22 26.84
N THR A 224 -9.18 -1.34 27.55
CA THR A 224 -8.95 -2.68 27.02
C THR A 224 -10.19 -3.54 27.09
N ALA A 225 -10.39 -4.45 26.13
CA ALA A 225 -11.40 -5.51 26.23
C ALA A 225 -10.84 -6.83 25.71
N GLU A 226 -11.21 -7.91 26.38
CA GLU A 226 -10.85 -9.26 26.00
C GLU A 226 -11.93 -9.87 25.08
N PHE A 227 -11.49 -10.67 24.09
CA PHE A 227 -12.38 -11.45 23.25
C PHE A 227 -11.89 -12.88 23.09
N GLU A 228 -12.78 -13.79 22.65
CA GLU A 228 -12.48 -15.21 22.52
C GLU A 228 -11.63 -15.49 21.26
N ALA A 229 -10.52 -16.21 21.45
CA ALA A 229 -9.67 -16.64 20.34
C ALA A 229 -10.34 -17.77 19.51
N GLY A 230 -10.11 -17.75 18.18
CA GLY A 230 -10.50 -18.85 17.29
C GLY A 230 -12.00 -19.02 17.08
N CYS A 231 -12.80 -17.99 17.39
CA CYS A 231 -14.23 -18.02 17.14
C CYS A 231 -14.57 -18.06 15.65
N GLU A 232 -15.51 -18.93 15.28
CA GLU A 232 -16.19 -18.83 13.99
C GLU A 232 -16.97 -17.50 13.96
N ASN A 233 -17.11 -16.88 12.77
CA ASN A 233 -17.78 -15.58 12.59
C ASN A 233 -17.13 -14.44 13.41
N ARG A 234 -15.80 -14.34 13.32
CA ARG A 234 -15.00 -13.34 14.05
C ARG A 234 -15.57 -11.92 13.94
N TYR A 235 -16.00 -11.50 12.75
CA TYR A 235 -16.56 -10.17 12.50
C TYR A 235 -17.79 -9.89 13.38
N GLU A 236 -18.77 -10.80 13.37
CA GLU A 236 -20.00 -10.67 14.16
C GLU A 236 -19.71 -10.64 15.67
N ARG A 237 -18.82 -11.54 16.15
CA ARG A 237 -18.43 -11.60 17.56
C ARG A 237 -17.75 -10.32 18.03
N LEU A 238 -16.86 -9.75 17.23
CA LEU A 238 -16.21 -8.49 17.58
C LEU A 238 -17.21 -7.33 17.56
N THR A 239 -18.10 -7.28 16.59
CA THR A 239 -19.15 -6.25 16.49
C THR A 239 -20.07 -6.30 17.72
N ASP A 240 -20.53 -7.48 18.14
CA ASP A 240 -21.36 -7.68 19.32
C ASP A 240 -20.63 -7.25 20.61
N LEU A 241 -19.35 -7.60 20.74
CA LEU A 241 -18.53 -7.17 21.88
C LEU A 241 -18.42 -5.65 21.93
N LEU A 242 -18.07 -5.04 20.82
CA LEU A 242 -17.87 -3.58 20.73
C LEU A 242 -19.18 -2.81 20.98
N ALA A 243 -20.30 -3.32 20.49
CA ALA A 243 -21.63 -2.72 20.74
C ALA A 243 -22.06 -2.83 22.22
N SER A 244 -21.53 -3.78 22.98
CA SER A 244 -21.87 -4.00 24.39
C SER A 244 -20.86 -3.42 25.39
N THR A 245 -19.73 -2.84 24.88
CA THR A 245 -18.65 -2.32 25.72
C THR A 245 -18.59 -0.79 25.64
N GLU A 246 -18.79 -0.11 26.77
CA GLU A 246 -18.67 1.34 26.87
C GLU A 246 -17.67 1.74 27.98
N PRO A 247 -16.74 2.65 27.72
CA PRO A 247 -16.44 3.26 26.40
C PRO A 247 -15.90 2.23 25.39
N THR A 248 -16.02 2.54 24.09
CA THR A 248 -15.42 1.71 23.02
C THR A 248 -13.93 1.52 23.31
N PRO A 249 -13.44 0.27 23.44
CA PRO A 249 -12.05 0.02 23.81
C PRO A 249 -11.06 0.46 22.72
N GLU A 250 -9.90 0.95 23.14
CA GLU A 250 -8.78 1.31 22.26
C GLU A 250 -7.88 0.12 21.98
N VAL A 251 -8.00 -0.91 22.81
CA VAL A 251 -7.20 -2.14 22.71
C VAL A 251 -8.12 -3.35 22.86
N LEU A 252 -8.03 -4.27 21.89
CA LEU A 252 -8.65 -5.59 21.99
C LEU A 252 -7.57 -6.66 22.13
N TYR A 253 -7.77 -7.66 22.99
CA TYR A 253 -6.80 -8.76 23.11
C TYR A 253 -7.48 -10.10 23.34
N HIS A 254 -6.74 -11.18 23.10
CA HIS A 254 -7.12 -12.53 23.49
C HIS A 254 -5.89 -13.30 23.99
N GLU A 255 -6.12 -14.18 24.93
CA GLU A 255 -5.11 -15.04 25.56
C GLU A 255 -4.67 -16.24 24.69
N GLY A 256 -5.18 -16.29 23.45
CA GLY A 256 -4.93 -17.39 22.55
C GLY A 256 -5.82 -18.61 22.81
N ALA A 257 -5.58 -19.67 22.04
CA ALA A 257 -6.24 -20.98 22.17
C ALA A 257 -5.29 -22.06 21.66
N PHE A 258 -5.73 -23.31 21.68
CA PHE A 258 -4.90 -24.41 21.15
C PHE A 258 -4.52 -24.16 19.69
N GLY A 259 -3.23 -23.95 19.44
CA GLY A 259 -2.68 -23.63 18.12
C GLY A 259 -2.87 -22.18 17.67
N ILE A 260 -3.38 -21.29 18.53
CA ILE A 260 -3.57 -19.86 18.26
C ILE A 260 -2.74 -19.05 19.25
N GLU A 261 -1.81 -18.25 18.72
CA GLU A 261 -0.97 -17.37 19.52
C GLU A 261 -1.81 -16.23 20.14
N PRO A 262 -1.54 -15.83 21.39
CA PRO A 262 -2.17 -14.67 22.02
C PRO A 262 -1.87 -13.37 21.24
N ILE A 263 -2.91 -12.61 20.90
CA ILE A 263 -2.77 -11.37 20.08
C ILE A 263 -3.52 -10.21 20.73
N THR A 264 -2.85 -9.06 20.72
CA THR A 264 -3.39 -7.75 21.11
C THR A 264 -3.51 -6.88 19.86
N TYR A 265 -4.62 -6.15 19.71
CA TYR A 265 -4.85 -5.15 18.66
C TYR A 265 -4.92 -3.77 19.29
N VAL A 266 -4.13 -2.84 18.81
CA VAL A 266 -4.18 -1.41 19.17
C VAL A 266 -4.81 -0.65 18.01
N PHE A 267 -5.76 0.22 18.31
CA PHE A 267 -6.50 1.00 17.32
C PHE A 267 -6.11 2.49 17.40
N GLY A 268 -6.30 3.17 16.29
CA GLY A 268 -6.13 4.61 16.15
C GLY A 268 -7.02 5.16 15.03
N ASP A 269 -7.10 6.46 14.93
CA ASP A 269 -7.87 7.13 13.87
C ASP A 269 -7.32 6.78 12.49
N ASP A 270 -6.01 6.58 12.41
CA ASP A 270 -5.31 6.05 11.25
C ASP A 270 -4.17 5.09 11.67
N ALA A 271 -3.46 4.50 10.71
CA ALA A 271 -2.39 3.56 11.00
C ALA A 271 -1.19 4.22 11.72
N THR A 272 -0.91 5.48 11.43
CA THR A 272 0.17 6.25 12.10
C THR A 272 -0.19 6.52 13.56
N ASP A 273 -1.45 6.88 13.83
CA ASP A 273 -1.96 7.10 15.19
C ASP A 273 -1.92 5.80 16.01
N ALA A 274 -2.38 4.68 15.45
CA ALA A 274 -2.32 3.38 16.12
C ALA A 274 -0.88 2.97 16.50
N VAL A 275 0.09 3.19 15.59
CA VAL A 275 1.52 2.91 15.86
C VAL A 275 2.10 3.87 16.89
N THR A 276 1.77 5.15 16.83
CA THR A 276 2.23 6.16 17.80
C THR A 276 1.70 5.86 19.18
N THR A 277 0.41 5.54 19.30
CA THR A 277 -0.23 5.13 20.56
C THR A 277 0.49 3.93 21.19
N LEU A 278 0.83 2.90 20.41
CA LEU A 278 1.63 1.79 20.90
C LEU A 278 3.01 2.26 21.39
N ILE A 279 3.75 3.01 20.57
CA ILE A 279 5.10 3.45 20.88
C ILE A 279 5.11 4.26 22.19
N ASP A 280 4.18 5.18 22.34
CA ASP A 280 4.04 6.00 23.53
C ASP A 280 3.78 5.12 24.78
N ALA A 281 2.90 4.12 24.66
CA ALA A 281 2.60 3.20 25.75
C ALA A 281 3.82 2.37 26.18
N VAL A 282 4.58 1.81 25.22
CA VAL A 282 5.72 0.91 25.54
C VAL A 282 7.01 1.64 25.86
N THR A 283 7.10 2.94 25.54
CA THR A 283 8.29 3.79 25.85
C THR A 283 8.07 4.71 27.04
N ALA A 284 6.85 4.80 27.56
CA ALA A 284 6.54 5.57 28.76
C ALA A 284 7.44 5.11 29.93
N PRO A 285 8.03 6.04 30.70
CA PRO A 285 8.79 5.65 31.86
C PRO A 285 7.86 4.88 32.83
N THR A 286 8.18 3.61 33.08
CA THR A 286 7.52 2.88 34.16
C THR A 286 7.93 3.55 35.47
N ASP A 287 6.99 4.26 36.13
CA ASP A 287 7.18 4.68 37.52
C ASP A 287 7.32 3.39 38.35
N ASN A 288 8.54 2.91 38.48
CA ASN A 288 8.90 1.95 39.51
C ASN A 288 8.73 2.67 40.85
N ALA A 289 7.50 2.66 41.38
CA ALA A 289 7.27 2.92 42.80
C ALA A 289 8.00 1.81 43.56
N GLY A 290 9.15 2.20 44.16
CA GLY A 290 10.01 1.39 44.99
C GLY A 290 9.34 0.92 46.29
#